data_47a8077b49a38f0c261f8b944307c122
#
_entry.id   47a8077b49a38f0c261f8b944307c122
#
_cell.length_a   1.000
_cell.length_b   1.000
_cell.length_c   1.000
_cell.angle_alpha   90.00
_cell.angle_beta   90.00
_cell.angle_gamma   90.00
#
_symmetry.space_group_name_H-M   'P 1'
#
loop_
_entity.id
_entity.type
_entity.pdbx_description
1 polymer ?
#
loop_
_entity_poly.entity_id
_entity_poly.type
_entity_poly.pdbx_seq_one_letter_code
_entity_poly.pdbx_strand_id
1 'polypeptide(L)'
;MTAALRFDPIRLPPECEKLRKEVRAFLAEEVARGTFDPHSPQGGDNDVPGFSKRVGERGWIGMTWPKKYGGHERSFLERYVVTEEMRVANAPTRRFFVADRQSGPVLLKYAPEHIKMDILPRICRGEVCFSIGMSEPNSGSDLFAAKTKATKTDGGWLINGTKIWTSAAQVANYMLAIFRKIGRAHV
;
A
#
# COMPACT_ATOMS: atom_id res chain seq x y z
N MET A 1 -23.01 15.91 -35.70
CA MET A 1 -23.09 16.22 -34.25
C MET A 1 -22.62 14.99 -33.52
N THR A 2 -21.45 15.03 -32.89
CA THR A 2 -20.95 13.96 -32.02
C THR A 2 -21.77 13.95 -30.74
N ALA A 3 -22.52 12.88 -30.47
CA ALA A 3 -23.22 12.71 -29.22
C ALA A 3 -22.20 12.67 -28.11
N ALA A 4 -22.20 13.66 -27.21
CA ALA A 4 -21.35 13.64 -26.03
C ALA A 4 -21.81 12.47 -25.16
N LEU A 5 -20.90 11.57 -24.82
CA LEU A 5 -21.15 10.52 -23.82
C LEU A 5 -21.49 11.19 -22.49
N ARG A 6 -22.69 10.98 -22.00
CA ARG A 6 -23.13 11.42 -20.67
C ARG A 6 -23.18 10.20 -19.76
N PHE A 7 -22.48 10.31 -18.64
CA PHE A 7 -22.57 9.31 -17.57
C PHE A 7 -23.38 9.93 -16.44
N ASP A 8 -24.31 9.17 -15.90
CA ASP A 8 -25.02 9.59 -14.70
C ASP A 8 -24.05 9.65 -13.51
N PRO A 9 -24.14 10.68 -12.65
CA PRO A 9 -23.31 10.75 -11.46
C PRO A 9 -23.53 9.54 -10.57
N ILE A 10 -22.46 8.84 -10.22
CA ILE A 10 -22.53 7.75 -9.25
C ILE A 10 -22.85 8.36 -7.88
N ARG A 11 -23.97 7.95 -7.28
CA ARG A 11 -24.33 8.29 -5.90
C ARG A 11 -23.78 7.24 -4.97
N LEU A 12 -22.96 7.65 -4.02
CA LEU A 12 -22.45 6.77 -2.99
C LEU A 12 -23.49 6.64 -1.84
N PRO A 13 -23.44 5.54 -1.08
CA PRO A 13 -24.26 5.39 0.14
C PRO A 13 -23.99 6.53 1.13
N PRO A 14 -24.99 6.89 1.98
CA PRO A 14 -24.86 8.01 2.93
C PRO A 14 -23.66 7.91 3.87
N GLU A 15 -23.30 6.71 4.30
CA GLU A 15 -22.11 6.45 5.13
C GLU A 15 -20.80 6.81 4.41
N CYS A 16 -20.75 6.59 3.11
CA CYS A 16 -19.59 6.98 2.28
C CYS A 16 -19.49 8.50 2.17
N GLU A 17 -20.62 9.20 2.02
CA GLU A 17 -20.63 10.67 1.99
C GLU A 17 -20.26 11.29 3.35
N LYS A 18 -20.68 10.67 4.46
CA LYS A 18 -20.23 11.06 5.79
C LYS A 18 -18.73 10.90 5.94
N LEU A 19 -18.20 9.73 5.56
CA LEU A 19 -16.78 9.44 5.60
C LEU A 19 -15.97 10.43 4.73
N ARG A 20 -16.48 10.77 3.54
CA ARG A 20 -15.86 11.77 2.66
C ARG A 20 -15.64 13.11 3.37
N LYS A 21 -16.64 13.59 4.11
CA LYS A 21 -16.53 14.83 4.88
C LYS A 21 -15.49 14.71 6.00
N GLU A 22 -15.45 13.56 6.68
CA GLU A 22 -14.46 13.30 7.73
C GLU A 22 -13.03 13.28 7.17
N VAL A 23 -12.81 12.65 6.02
CA VAL A 23 -11.49 12.60 5.36
C VAL A 23 -11.06 14.00 4.91
N ARG A 24 -11.95 14.77 4.30
CA ARG A 24 -11.67 16.15 3.88
C ARG A 24 -11.29 17.04 5.05
N ALA A 25 -12.03 16.96 6.15
CA ALA A 25 -11.73 17.72 7.36
C ALA A 25 -10.34 17.36 7.91
N PHE A 26 -10.03 16.08 8.02
CA PHE A 26 -8.71 15.61 8.44
C PHE A 26 -7.59 16.13 7.52
N LEU A 27 -7.77 16.05 6.22
CA LEU A 27 -6.76 16.51 5.26
C LEU A 27 -6.56 18.03 5.34
N ALA A 28 -7.64 18.80 5.52
CA ALA A 28 -7.55 20.24 5.74
C ALA A 28 -6.79 20.59 7.03
N GLU A 29 -7.02 19.85 8.13
CA GLU A 29 -6.26 19.99 9.38
C GLU A 29 -4.77 19.68 9.17
N GLU A 30 -4.43 18.63 8.42
CA GLU A 30 -3.05 18.25 8.14
C GLU A 30 -2.33 19.31 7.27
N VAL A 31 -3.01 19.87 6.29
CA VAL A 31 -2.47 21.00 5.49
C VAL A 31 -2.27 22.25 6.36
N ALA A 32 -3.26 22.60 7.19
CA ALA A 32 -3.15 23.75 8.09
C ALA A 32 -2.02 23.57 9.12
N ARG A 33 -1.72 22.35 9.51
CA ARG A 33 -0.60 21.98 10.40
C ARG A 33 0.76 22.03 9.70
N GLY A 34 0.79 22.19 8.38
CA GLY A 34 2.02 22.17 7.58
C GLY A 34 2.60 20.76 7.39
N THR A 35 1.80 19.70 7.56
CA THR A 35 2.24 18.32 7.37
C THR A 35 2.64 18.03 5.93
N PHE A 36 1.91 18.60 4.97
CA PHE A 36 2.21 18.52 3.54
C PHE A 36 1.61 19.72 2.79
N ASP A 37 2.17 20.00 1.62
CA ASP A 37 1.64 21.00 0.68
C ASP A 37 0.89 20.27 -0.44
N PRO A 38 -0.44 20.48 -0.61
CA PRO A 38 -1.21 19.84 -1.67
C PRO A 38 -0.77 20.26 -3.08
N HIS A 39 -0.04 21.35 -3.22
CA HIS A 39 0.49 21.86 -4.49
C HIS A 39 1.94 21.44 -4.75
N SER A 40 2.55 20.69 -3.82
CA SER A 40 3.93 20.20 -3.98
C SER A 40 4.06 19.28 -5.19
N PRO A 41 5.07 19.48 -6.07
CA PRO A 41 5.34 18.56 -7.17
C PRO A 41 5.64 17.12 -6.73
N GLN A 42 6.19 16.94 -5.52
CA GLN A 42 6.44 15.61 -4.95
C GLN A 42 5.18 14.94 -4.40
N GLY A 43 4.19 15.75 -3.99
CA GLY A 43 2.86 15.30 -3.58
C GLY A 43 2.85 14.06 -2.70
N GLY A 44 2.07 13.08 -3.14
CA GLY A 44 1.88 11.80 -2.47
C GLY A 44 3.13 10.94 -2.30
N ASP A 45 4.25 11.31 -2.94
CA ASP A 45 5.52 10.60 -2.85
C ASP A 45 6.42 11.04 -1.68
N ASN A 46 6.01 12.05 -0.92
CA ASN A 46 6.73 12.44 0.29
C ASN A 46 6.66 11.36 1.37
N ASP A 47 7.77 11.14 2.06
CA ASP A 47 7.84 10.24 3.21
C ASP A 47 7.55 11.01 4.51
N VAL A 48 6.32 10.93 4.99
CA VAL A 48 5.88 11.61 6.22
C VAL A 48 5.37 10.58 7.25
N PRO A 49 6.25 10.01 8.08
CA PRO A 49 5.88 8.96 9.03
C PRO A 49 4.77 9.37 10.01
N GLY A 50 4.77 10.60 10.48
CA GLY A 50 3.73 11.13 11.37
C GLY A 50 2.34 11.14 10.74
N PHE A 51 2.25 11.50 9.46
CA PHE A 51 0.98 11.44 8.71
C PHE A 51 0.45 10.01 8.61
N SER A 52 1.31 9.05 8.24
CA SER A 52 0.95 7.64 8.14
C SER A 52 0.35 7.09 9.45
N LYS A 53 0.95 7.41 10.60
CA LYS A 53 0.43 7.02 11.91
C LYS A 53 -0.95 7.60 12.19
N ARG A 54 -1.15 8.90 11.94
CA ARG A 54 -2.47 9.55 12.14
C ARG A 54 -3.55 8.99 11.22
N VAL A 55 -3.20 8.59 9.98
CA VAL A 55 -4.10 7.87 9.08
C VAL A 55 -4.46 6.49 9.66
N GLY A 56 -3.49 5.79 10.25
CA GLY A 56 -3.70 4.53 10.95
C GLY A 56 -4.61 4.68 12.17
N GLU A 57 -4.42 5.72 12.99
CA GLU A 57 -5.26 6.06 14.15
C GLU A 57 -6.74 6.31 13.77
N ARG A 58 -6.99 6.81 12.55
CA ARG A 58 -8.35 6.95 12.00
C ARG A 58 -8.94 5.62 11.48
N GLY A 59 -8.17 4.54 11.49
CA GLY A 59 -8.60 3.25 10.96
C GLY A 59 -8.73 3.23 9.43
N TRP A 60 -7.95 4.04 8.73
CA TRP A 60 -8.02 4.16 7.27
C TRP A 60 -6.94 3.38 6.53
N ILE A 61 -6.10 2.64 7.24
CA ILE A 61 -5.19 1.64 6.71
C ILE A 61 -5.69 0.26 7.12
N GLY A 62 -5.67 -0.71 6.21
CA GLY A 62 -6.23 -2.04 6.46
C GLY A 62 -7.76 -2.05 6.61
N MET A 63 -8.46 -1.07 6.05
CA MET A 63 -9.91 -0.88 6.23
C MET A 63 -10.74 -2.13 5.95
N THR A 64 -10.38 -2.89 4.92
CA THR A 64 -11.12 -4.07 4.48
C THR A 64 -10.60 -5.39 5.08
N TRP A 65 -9.57 -5.33 5.92
CA TRP A 65 -8.92 -6.51 6.47
C TRP A 65 -9.65 -7.02 7.72
N PRO A 66 -9.46 -8.31 8.07
CA PRO A 66 -10.04 -8.87 9.28
C PRO A 66 -9.55 -8.15 10.55
N LYS A 67 -10.46 -7.92 11.48
CA LYS A 67 -10.17 -7.33 12.81
C LYS A 67 -9.09 -8.08 13.56
N LYS A 68 -9.01 -9.39 13.40
CA LYS A 68 -7.98 -10.26 13.96
C LYS A 68 -6.56 -9.75 13.72
N TYR A 69 -6.33 -9.07 12.58
CA TYR A 69 -5.04 -8.54 12.16
C TYR A 69 -4.96 -6.99 12.26
N GLY A 70 -5.83 -6.38 13.05
CA GLY A 70 -5.89 -4.94 13.21
C GLY A 70 -6.68 -4.21 12.11
N GLY A 71 -7.33 -4.93 11.21
CA GLY A 71 -8.21 -4.36 10.20
C GLY A 71 -9.57 -3.95 10.77
N HIS A 72 -10.43 -3.42 9.92
CA HIS A 72 -11.70 -2.82 10.34
C HIS A 72 -12.93 -3.46 9.70
N GLU A 73 -12.76 -4.43 8.78
CA GLU A 73 -13.83 -5.12 8.05
C GLU A 73 -14.84 -4.17 7.39
N ARG A 74 -14.34 -2.99 6.98
CA ARG A 74 -15.12 -1.99 6.26
C ARG A 74 -15.27 -2.35 4.78
N SER A 75 -16.21 -1.70 4.12
CA SER A 75 -16.49 -1.93 2.70
C SER A 75 -15.38 -1.41 1.78
N PHE A 76 -15.31 -1.97 0.58
CA PHE A 76 -14.43 -1.47 -0.48
C PHE A 76 -14.83 -0.07 -0.96
N LEU A 77 -16.11 0.31 -0.86
CA LEU A 77 -16.56 1.66 -1.19
C LEU A 77 -16.04 2.70 -0.21
N GLU A 78 -16.08 2.41 1.09
CA GLU A 78 -15.48 3.30 2.10
C GLU A 78 -13.98 3.47 1.88
N ARG A 79 -13.27 2.36 1.59
CA ARG A 79 -11.85 2.42 1.24
C ARG A 79 -11.60 3.24 -0.03
N TYR A 80 -12.47 3.13 -1.04
CA TYR A 80 -12.41 3.93 -2.25
C TYR A 80 -12.49 5.42 -1.93
N VAL A 81 -13.46 5.84 -1.12
CA VAL A 81 -13.65 7.23 -0.71
C VAL A 81 -12.39 7.80 -0.04
N VAL A 82 -11.83 7.08 0.93
CA VAL A 82 -10.59 7.51 1.60
C VAL A 82 -9.44 7.68 0.59
N THR A 83 -9.30 6.72 -0.33
CA THR A 83 -8.24 6.76 -1.35
C THR A 83 -8.42 7.93 -2.31
N GLU A 84 -9.64 8.16 -2.77
CA GLU A 84 -9.98 9.24 -3.70
C GLU A 84 -9.65 10.60 -3.07
N GLU A 85 -10.12 10.87 -1.86
CA GLU A 85 -9.89 12.14 -1.18
C GLU A 85 -8.40 12.38 -0.89
N MET A 86 -7.66 11.35 -0.48
CA MET A 86 -6.21 11.46 -0.28
C MET A 86 -5.48 11.78 -1.59
N ARG A 87 -5.91 11.19 -2.72
CA ARG A 87 -5.32 11.48 -4.03
C ARG A 87 -5.66 12.87 -4.53
N VAL A 88 -6.90 13.30 -4.36
CA VAL A 88 -7.34 14.66 -4.74
C VAL A 88 -6.56 15.71 -3.94
N ALA A 89 -6.32 15.48 -2.65
CA ALA A 89 -5.55 16.37 -1.80
C ALA A 89 -4.03 16.25 -1.99
N ASN A 90 -3.56 15.36 -2.87
CA ASN A 90 -2.13 15.10 -3.06
C ASN A 90 -1.41 14.71 -1.74
N ALA A 91 -2.10 14.01 -0.85
CA ALA A 91 -1.61 13.65 0.47
C ALA A 91 -0.47 12.63 0.41
N PRO A 92 0.49 12.63 1.36
CA PRO A 92 1.68 11.78 1.35
C PRO A 92 1.37 10.33 1.71
N THR A 93 0.83 9.58 0.77
CA THR A 93 0.38 8.19 0.96
C THR A 93 1.47 7.15 0.77
N ARG A 94 2.66 7.54 0.29
CA ARG A 94 3.76 6.65 -0.08
C ARG A 94 4.04 5.57 0.95
N ARG A 95 4.08 5.94 2.24
CA ARG A 95 4.51 5.07 3.31
C ARG A 95 3.60 3.86 3.54
N PHE A 96 2.30 4.01 3.36
CA PHE A 96 1.33 2.94 3.62
C PHE A 96 0.65 2.39 2.35
N PHE A 97 0.72 3.10 1.23
CA PHE A 97 -0.01 2.70 0.03
C PHE A 97 0.36 1.29 -0.46
N VAL A 98 1.65 1.00 -0.59
CA VAL A 98 2.14 -0.32 -1.03
C VAL A 98 1.81 -1.39 0.02
N ALA A 99 1.99 -1.07 1.30
CA ALA A 99 1.70 -1.97 2.41
C ALA A 99 0.22 -2.36 2.45
N ASP A 100 -0.70 -1.37 2.37
CA ASP A 100 -2.14 -1.57 2.43
C ASP A 100 -2.72 -2.23 1.16
N ARG A 101 -2.23 -1.85 -0.03
CA ARG A 101 -2.86 -2.22 -1.29
C ARG A 101 -2.27 -3.46 -1.97
N GLN A 102 -1.01 -3.74 -1.73
CA GLN A 102 -0.27 -4.77 -2.44
C GLN A 102 0.31 -5.81 -1.48
N SER A 103 1.16 -5.41 -0.55
CA SER A 103 1.86 -6.35 0.32
C SER A 103 0.93 -7.00 1.36
N GLY A 104 0.06 -6.23 2.00
CA GLY A 104 -0.87 -6.75 3.01
C GLY A 104 -1.82 -7.83 2.49
N PRO A 105 -2.50 -7.65 1.33
CA PRO A 105 -3.30 -8.70 0.73
C PRO A 105 -2.52 -9.99 0.41
N VAL A 106 -1.25 -9.87 -0.01
CA VAL A 106 -0.38 -11.04 -0.22
C VAL A 106 -0.05 -11.71 1.11
N LEU A 107 0.28 -10.94 2.15
CA LEU A 107 0.52 -11.47 3.49
C LEU A 107 -0.71 -12.16 4.05
N LEU A 108 -1.89 -11.54 3.94
CA LEU A 108 -3.17 -12.13 4.38
C LEU A 108 -3.43 -13.48 3.73
N LYS A 109 -3.08 -13.64 2.46
CA LYS A 109 -3.34 -14.86 1.71
C LYS A 109 -2.29 -15.94 1.94
N TYR A 110 -1.01 -15.58 1.98
CA TYR A 110 0.07 -16.56 1.83
C TYR A 110 1.04 -16.64 3.01
N ALA A 111 1.09 -15.63 3.89
CA ALA A 111 2.05 -15.63 4.97
C ALA A 111 1.66 -16.62 6.09
N PRO A 112 2.64 -17.20 6.80
CA PRO A 112 2.38 -17.94 8.03
C PRO A 112 1.70 -17.07 9.09
N GLU A 113 0.94 -17.67 9.99
CA GLU A 113 0.12 -16.97 10.98
C GLU A 113 0.95 -16.03 11.87
N HIS A 114 2.12 -16.45 12.33
CA HIS A 114 2.99 -15.63 13.16
C HIS A 114 3.45 -14.34 12.45
N ILE A 115 3.69 -14.40 11.13
CA ILE A 115 4.03 -13.24 10.32
C ILE A 115 2.82 -12.30 10.16
N LYS A 116 1.62 -12.87 9.96
CA LYS A 116 0.38 -12.07 9.88
C LYS A 116 0.13 -11.30 11.17
N MET A 117 0.27 -11.99 12.31
CA MET A 117 0.05 -11.41 13.65
C MET A 117 1.07 -10.34 14.03
N ASP A 118 2.30 -10.42 13.51
CA ASP A 118 3.31 -9.40 13.73
C ASP A 118 3.15 -8.18 12.80
N ILE A 119 3.09 -8.44 11.49
CA ILE A 119 3.27 -7.38 10.49
C ILE A 119 1.96 -6.63 10.19
N LEU A 120 0.82 -7.34 10.02
CA LEU A 120 -0.42 -6.71 9.57
C LEU A 120 -0.94 -5.64 10.56
N PRO A 121 -0.94 -5.84 11.89
CA PRO A 121 -1.35 -4.80 12.81
C PRO A 121 -0.45 -3.55 12.75
N ARG A 122 0.84 -3.73 12.51
CA ARG A 122 1.79 -2.62 12.36
C ARG A 122 1.54 -1.84 11.07
N ILE A 123 1.13 -2.52 9.99
CA ILE A 123 0.68 -1.84 8.76
C ILE A 123 -0.55 -0.99 9.07
N CYS A 124 -1.56 -1.57 9.74
CA CYS A 124 -2.81 -0.86 10.08
C CYS A 124 -2.55 0.40 10.91
N ARG A 125 -1.54 0.39 11.80
CA ARG A 125 -1.13 1.56 12.58
C ARG A 125 -0.23 2.55 11.82
N GLY A 126 0.06 2.29 10.52
CA GLY A 126 0.90 3.16 9.70
C GLY A 126 2.38 3.20 10.11
N GLU A 127 2.86 2.17 10.82
CA GLU A 127 4.23 2.07 11.33
C GLU A 127 5.21 1.48 10.32
N VAL A 128 4.70 0.72 9.35
CA VAL A 128 5.51 -0.10 8.44
C VAL A 128 5.35 0.35 7.00
N CYS A 129 6.47 0.57 6.33
CA CYS A 129 6.56 0.86 4.91
C CYS A 129 7.04 -0.37 4.15
N PHE A 130 6.40 -0.65 3.03
CA PHE A 130 6.80 -1.70 2.10
C PHE A 130 7.27 -1.13 0.77
N SER A 131 8.26 -1.79 0.18
CA SER A 131 8.63 -1.66 -1.23
C SER A 131 8.30 -2.93 -2.01
N ILE A 132 8.31 -2.82 -3.34
CA ILE A 132 8.06 -3.96 -4.24
C ILE A 132 9.25 -4.13 -5.17
N GLY A 133 9.85 -5.33 -5.14
CA GLY A 133 10.96 -5.72 -5.99
C GLY A 133 10.50 -6.71 -7.07
N MET A 134 10.01 -6.19 -8.19
CA MET A 134 9.57 -7.00 -9.34
C MET A 134 10.60 -6.96 -10.47
N SER A 135 10.81 -5.77 -11.04
CA SER A 135 11.61 -5.55 -12.24
C SER A 135 13.09 -5.78 -12.01
N GLU A 136 13.78 -6.22 -13.06
CA GLU A 136 15.23 -6.37 -13.13
C GLU A 136 15.77 -5.62 -14.35
N PRO A 137 17.08 -5.36 -14.47
CA PRO A 137 17.64 -4.64 -15.60
C PRO A 137 17.20 -5.17 -16.98
N ASN A 138 16.98 -6.47 -17.09
CA ASN A 138 16.59 -7.17 -18.32
C ASN A 138 15.20 -7.80 -18.24
N SER A 139 14.38 -7.44 -17.28
CA SER A 139 13.04 -8.05 -17.04
C SER A 139 12.11 -7.02 -16.41
N GLY A 140 11.18 -6.50 -17.21
CA GLY A 140 10.12 -5.60 -16.78
C GLY A 140 8.76 -6.22 -17.04
N SER A 141 8.14 -5.90 -18.19
CA SER A 141 6.83 -6.48 -18.58
C SER A 141 6.88 -8.00 -18.71
N ASP A 142 7.99 -8.56 -19.19
CA ASP A 142 8.25 -10.01 -19.11
C ASP A 142 8.84 -10.36 -17.73
N LEU A 143 7.97 -10.42 -16.73
CA LEU A 143 8.35 -10.75 -15.36
C LEU A 143 8.85 -12.20 -15.23
N PHE A 144 8.42 -13.09 -16.11
CA PHE A 144 8.91 -14.49 -16.13
C PHE A 144 10.37 -14.63 -16.56
N ALA A 145 10.93 -13.61 -17.23
CA ALA A 145 12.35 -13.57 -17.56
C ALA A 145 13.26 -13.14 -16.38
N ALA A 146 12.67 -12.84 -15.21
CA ALA A 146 13.43 -12.45 -14.01
C ALA A 146 14.48 -13.53 -13.64
N LYS A 147 15.69 -13.08 -13.30
CA LYS A 147 16.85 -13.94 -13.04
C LYS A 147 17.33 -13.96 -11.60
N THR A 148 16.87 -13.02 -10.76
CA THR A 148 17.22 -13.01 -9.33
C THR A 148 16.82 -14.33 -8.69
N LYS A 149 17.80 -14.99 -8.04
CA LYS A 149 17.66 -16.35 -7.49
C LYS A 149 17.53 -16.31 -5.99
N ALA A 150 16.71 -17.22 -5.46
CA ALA A 150 16.64 -17.56 -4.05
C ALA A 150 17.07 -19.03 -3.88
N THR A 151 18.20 -19.24 -3.22
CA THR A 151 18.74 -20.57 -2.91
C THR A 151 18.55 -20.83 -1.43
N LYS A 152 17.93 -21.97 -1.07
CA LYS A 152 17.75 -22.37 0.32
C LYS A 152 19.09 -22.70 0.95
N THR A 153 19.33 -22.17 2.16
CA THR A 153 20.51 -22.46 2.99
C THR A 153 20.07 -22.86 4.37
N ASP A 154 20.99 -23.34 5.21
CA ASP A 154 20.70 -23.56 6.62
C ASP A 154 20.37 -22.24 7.29
N GLY A 155 19.17 -22.16 7.86
CA GLY A 155 18.65 -20.97 8.55
C GLY A 155 18.00 -19.90 7.67
N GLY A 156 17.89 -20.08 6.33
CA GLY A 156 17.24 -19.06 5.50
C GLY A 156 17.38 -19.24 4.00
N TRP A 157 17.52 -18.11 3.31
CA TRP A 157 17.64 -18.04 1.86
C TRP A 157 18.77 -17.09 1.44
N LEU A 158 19.64 -17.54 0.57
CA LEU A 158 20.60 -16.68 -0.13
C LEU A 158 19.93 -16.10 -1.37
N ILE A 159 19.81 -14.76 -1.39
CA ILE A 159 19.25 -14.03 -2.52
C ILE A 159 20.40 -13.43 -3.34
N ASN A 160 20.43 -13.72 -4.64
CA ASN A 160 21.45 -13.21 -5.56
C ASN A 160 20.80 -12.67 -6.85
N GLY A 161 21.03 -11.38 -7.11
CA GLY A 161 20.51 -10.65 -8.26
C GLY A 161 20.24 -9.18 -7.94
N THR A 162 19.61 -8.48 -8.88
CA THR A 162 19.36 -7.04 -8.78
C THR A 162 17.92 -6.75 -9.14
N LYS A 163 17.23 -5.97 -8.29
CA LYS A 163 15.91 -5.39 -8.57
C LYS A 163 16.05 -3.91 -8.83
N ILE A 164 15.28 -3.39 -9.79
CA ILE A 164 15.27 -1.96 -10.16
C ILE A 164 13.87 -1.38 -10.07
N TRP A 165 13.75 -0.06 -10.16
CA TRP A 165 12.49 0.68 -10.08
C TRP A 165 11.69 0.41 -8.79
N THR A 166 12.41 0.13 -7.71
CA THR A 166 11.85 -0.21 -6.41
C THR A 166 11.52 1.05 -5.62
N SER A 167 10.33 1.60 -5.84
CA SER A 167 9.87 2.81 -5.15
C SER A 167 9.90 2.63 -3.63
N ALA A 168 10.35 3.67 -2.92
CA ALA A 168 10.47 3.71 -1.46
C ALA A 168 11.50 2.72 -0.85
N ALA A 169 12.37 2.08 -1.64
CA ALA A 169 13.35 1.11 -1.12
C ALA A 169 14.23 1.68 0.00
N GLN A 170 14.57 2.97 -0.08
CA GLN A 170 15.45 3.66 0.88
C GLN A 170 14.79 3.89 2.26
N VAL A 171 13.46 3.81 2.36
CA VAL A 171 12.71 4.05 3.61
C VAL A 171 11.85 2.84 4.02
N ALA A 172 11.79 1.81 3.18
CA ALA A 172 10.98 0.62 3.43
C ALA A 172 11.57 -0.24 4.55
N ASN A 173 10.70 -0.74 5.43
CA ASN A 173 11.07 -1.72 6.46
C ASN A 173 11.14 -3.13 5.88
N TYR A 174 10.32 -3.39 4.86
CA TYR A 174 10.22 -4.69 4.20
C TYR A 174 10.07 -4.54 2.69
N MET A 175 10.48 -5.57 1.97
CA MET A 175 10.27 -5.67 0.52
C MET A 175 9.48 -6.93 0.19
N LEU A 176 8.41 -6.78 -0.58
CA LEU A 176 7.77 -7.90 -1.27
C LEU A 176 8.43 -8.06 -2.63
N ALA A 177 9.08 -9.20 -2.88
CA ALA A 177 9.80 -9.39 -4.13
C ALA A 177 9.58 -10.78 -4.73
N ILE A 178 9.75 -10.89 -6.04
CA ILE A 178 9.68 -12.15 -6.78
C ILE A 178 11.09 -12.63 -7.08
N PHE A 179 11.35 -13.91 -6.78
CA PHE A 179 12.62 -14.58 -7.03
C PHE A 179 12.39 -15.93 -7.70
N ARG A 180 13.37 -16.37 -8.49
CA ARG A 180 13.44 -17.76 -8.93
C ARG A 180 13.94 -18.63 -7.79
N LYS A 181 13.10 -19.54 -7.33
CA LYS A 181 13.51 -20.59 -6.39
C LYS A 181 14.36 -21.61 -7.12
N ILE A 182 15.58 -21.85 -6.64
CA ILE A 182 16.43 -22.94 -7.08
C ILE A 182 16.24 -24.11 -6.11
N GLY A 183 15.81 -25.24 -6.63
CA GLY A 183 15.48 -26.47 -5.92
C GLY A 183 14.23 -27.11 -6.51
N ARG A 184 14.01 -28.41 -6.24
CA ARG A 184 12.79 -29.12 -6.70
C ARG A 184 11.56 -28.43 -6.11
N ALA A 185 10.60 -28.10 -6.97
CA ALA A 185 9.25 -27.79 -6.52
C ALA A 185 8.71 -29.06 -5.84
N HIS A 186 8.53 -29.04 -4.54
CA HIS A 186 7.62 -29.99 -3.90
C HIS A 186 6.22 -29.45 -4.17
N VAL A 187 5.50 -30.16 -5.03
CA VAL A 187 4.07 -30.04 -5.25
C VAL A 187 3.37 -30.56 -4.00
#